data_27bed2c83a532bb6f8163dab9646c0fe
#
_entry.id   27bed2c83a532bb6f8163dab9646c0fe
#
_cell.length_a   1.000
_cell.length_b   1.000
_cell.length_c   1.000
_cell.angle_alpha   90.00
_cell.angle_beta   90.00
_cell.angle_gamma   90.00
#
_symmetry.space_group_name_H-M   'P 1'
#
loop_
_entity.id
_entity.type
_entity.pdbx_description
1 polymer ?
#
loop_
_entity_poly.entity_id
_entity_poly.type
_entity_poly.pdbx_seq_one_letter_code
_entity_poly.pdbx_strand_id
1 'polypeptide(L)'
;MEVPPAVFINSCPNCGLDVSSERLAKGSVCDKCLDEELEFNGVYDLAKKLHERGTLKNLKNVLELHREFSKVERIFKEALGYPPLGPQRSWVLRVLRGESFAIIAPPGLGKTTFGLLMSLYFSSNKKRTIGIFPTRTIVAQSVSRLQDLSTKLELAPRIIYYHAGLTQGEKKEVLSALESNDFDIFLTTSRFVIDNLDTLKRVDYNFLFVDDVDTALKSSKSAKSILQLSGFSEDDIEKTRELLRQARKDETAFRKIAELRQGKLEGKVVVFSSATITKGNPVMSALMGFRPG
;
A
#
# COMPACT_ATOMS: atom_id res chain seq x y z
N MET A 1 -23.31 -43.86 10.78
CA MET A 1 -21.94 -43.75 10.19
C MET A 1 -21.52 -42.27 10.31
N GLU A 2 -20.62 -41.96 11.18
CA GLU A 2 -20.05 -40.62 11.22
C GLU A 2 -19.18 -40.41 9.96
N VAL A 3 -19.47 -39.37 9.21
CA VAL A 3 -18.68 -39.00 8.04
C VAL A 3 -17.34 -38.48 8.55
N PRO A 4 -16.19 -39.04 8.13
CA PRO A 4 -14.91 -38.55 8.59
C PRO A 4 -14.73 -37.08 8.19
N PRO A 5 -14.07 -36.26 9.03
CA PRO A 5 -13.87 -34.85 8.74
C PRO A 5 -13.04 -34.68 7.45
N ALA A 6 -13.42 -33.72 6.63
CA ALA A 6 -12.63 -33.35 5.46
C ALA A 6 -11.26 -32.81 5.89
N VAL A 7 -10.22 -33.15 5.13
CA VAL A 7 -8.86 -32.64 5.35
C VAL A 7 -8.55 -31.59 4.29
N PHE A 8 -8.17 -30.40 4.72
CA PHE A 8 -7.72 -29.31 3.86
C PHE A 8 -6.20 -29.34 3.73
N ILE A 9 -5.74 -29.60 2.53
CA ILE A 9 -4.30 -29.72 2.23
C ILE A 9 -3.62 -28.35 2.30
N ASN A 10 -2.45 -28.27 2.95
CA ASN A 10 -1.64 -27.06 3.09
C ASN A 10 -2.39 -25.84 3.65
N SER A 11 -3.38 -26.04 4.51
CA SER A 11 -4.30 -24.99 4.96
C SER A 11 -4.21 -24.65 6.44
N CYS A 12 -3.26 -25.20 7.18
CA CYS A 12 -3.05 -24.81 8.58
C CYS A 12 -2.59 -23.36 8.68
N PRO A 13 -3.32 -22.47 9.39
CA PRO A 13 -3.00 -21.04 9.46
C PRO A 13 -1.67 -20.74 10.17
N ASN A 14 -1.12 -21.70 10.92
CA ASN A 14 0.13 -21.53 11.64
C ASN A 14 1.35 -22.09 10.89
N CYS A 15 1.27 -23.28 10.31
CA CYS A 15 2.45 -23.94 9.71
C CYS A 15 2.30 -24.29 8.22
N GLY A 16 1.13 -24.09 7.63
CA GLY A 16 0.86 -24.42 6.23
C GLY A 16 0.71 -25.92 5.95
N LEU A 17 0.64 -26.79 6.96
CA LEU A 17 0.38 -28.21 6.77
C LEU A 17 -1.12 -28.50 6.68
N ASP A 18 -1.48 -29.77 6.46
CA ASP A 18 -2.86 -30.21 6.37
C ASP A 18 -3.57 -30.03 7.71
N VAL A 19 -4.87 -29.73 7.65
CA VAL A 19 -5.70 -29.49 8.84
C VAL A 19 -7.13 -29.99 8.58
N SER A 20 -7.79 -30.57 9.60
CA SER A 20 -9.16 -31.05 9.49
C SER A 20 -10.18 -29.91 9.45
N SER A 21 -11.32 -30.15 8.80
CA SER A 21 -12.46 -29.23 8.77
C SER A 21 -12.96 -28.86 10.16
N GLU A 22 -12.96 -29.79 11.09
CA GLU A 22 -13.39 -29.57 12.47
C GLU A 22 -12.50 -28.57 13.19
N ARG A 23 -11.18 -28.71 13.04
CA ARG A 23 -10.22 -27.78 13.64
C ARG A 23 -10.34 -26.39 13.04
N LEU A 24 -10.48 -26.27 11.72
CA LEU A 24 -10.71 -24.98 11.06
C LEU A 24 -12.02 -24.34 11.48
N ALA A 25 -13.11 -25.11 11.61
CA ALA A 25 -14.39 -24.61 12.09
C ALA A 25 -14.33 -24.06 13.52
N LYS A 26 -13.50 -24.66 14.38
CA LYS A 26 -13.17 -24.14 15.71
C LYS A 26 -12.17 -22.97 15.70
N GLY A 27 -11.68 -22.53 14.54
CA GLY A 27 -10.63 -21.51 14.40
C GLY A 27 -9.25 -21.97 14.88
N SER A 28 -9.00 -23.29 14.93
CA SER A 28 -7.78 -23.90 15.45
C SER A 28 -6.74 -24.16 14.35
N VAL A 29 -5.67 -24.79 14.71
CA VAL A 29 -4.51 -25.18 13.87
C VAL A 29 -4.41 -26.70 13.78
N CYS A 30 -3.50 -27.23 12.93
CA CYS A 30 -3.34 -28.69 12.78
C CYS A 30 -2.78 -29.35 14.05
N ASP A 31 -2.87 -30.67 14.11
CA ASP A 31 -2.43 -31.49 15.23
C ASP A 31 -0.94 -31.35 15.53
N LYS A 32 -0.10 -31.13 14.51
CA LYS A 32 1.33 -30.90 14.68
C LYS A 32 1.68 -29.57 15.36
N CYS A 33 0.77 -28.59 15.30
CA CYS A 33 0.96 -27.31 15.98
C CYS A 33 0.37 -27.33 17.38
N LEU A 34 -0.75 -28.02 17.54
CA LEU A 34 -1.49 -28.13 18.79
C LEU A 34 -2.10 -29.55 18.85
N ASP A 35 -1.45 -30.44 19.55
CA ASP A 35 -1.75 -31.88 19.64
C ASP A 35 -3.01 -32.21 20.45
N GLU A 36 -3.44 -31.31 21.34
CA GLU A 36 -4.61 -31.46 22.18
C GLU A 36 -5.77 -30.57 21.73
N GLU A 37 -7.02 -30.99 22.01
CA GLU A 37 -8.20 -30.13 21.93
C GLU A 37 -8.21 -29.13 23.11
N LEU A 38 -7.33 -28.16 23.09
CA LEU A 38 -7.34 -27.09 24.07
C LEU A 38 -8.42 -26.07 23.73
N GLU A 39 -9.24 -25.75 24.72
CA GLU A 39 -10.11 -24.58 24.62
C GLU A 39 -9.28 -23.30 24.58
N PHE A 40 -9.60 -22.41 23.67
CA PHE A 40 -8.98 -21.08 23.56
C PHE A 40 -10.05 -20.03 23.23
N ASN A 41 -9.83 -18.82 23.72
CA ASN A 41 -10.74 -17.71 23.53
C ASN A 41 -10.20 -16.76 22.45
N GLY A 42 -10.39 -17.17 21.19
CA GLY A 42 -9.98 -16.40 20.03
C GLY A 42 -8.50 -16.57 19.66
N VAL A 43 -8.13 -15.92 18.56
CA VAL A 43 -6.82 -16.12 17.90
C VAL A 43 -5.61 -15.69 18.75
N TYR A 44 -5.78 -14.70 19.62
CA TYR A 44 -4.70 -14.23 20.49
C TYR A 44 -4.37 -15.24 21.59
N ASP A 45 -5.38 -15.86 22.20
CA ASP A 45 -5.19 -16.91 23.21
C ASP A 45 -4.59 -18.17 22.59
N LEU A 46 -5.08 -18.54 21.40
CA LEU A 46 -4.46 -19.62 20.61
C LEU A 46 -2.98 -19.36 20.34
N ALA A 47 -2.62 -18.15 19.89
CA ALA A 47 -1.23 -17.84 19.60
C ALA A 47 -0.35 -17.81 20.86
N LYS A 48 -0.88 -17.38 22.01
CA LYS A 48 -0.18 -17.44 23.29
C LYS A 48 0.15 -18.89 23.64
N LYS A 49 -0.82 -19.81 23.54
CA LYS A 49 -0.64 -21.24 23.79
C LYS A 49 0.37 -21.88 22.84
N LEU A 50 0.33 -21.51 21.55
CA LEU A 50 1.32 -21.95 20.57
C LEU A 50 2.72 -21.41 20.87
N HIS A 51 2.83 -20.17 21.38
CA HIS A 51 4.11 -19.59 21.79
C HIS A 51 4.70 -20.30 23.00
N GLU A 52 3.89 -20.55 24.03
CA GLU A 52 4.29 -21.29 25.24
C GLU A 52 4.80 -22.70 24.91
N ARG A 53 4.28 -23.32 23.86
CA ARG A 53 4.70 -24.63 23.34
C ARG A 53 5.86 -24.58 22.33
N GLY A 54 6.31 -23.39 21.94
CA GLY A 54 7.37 -23.22 20.93
C GLY A 54 6.93 -23.58 19.50
N THR A 55 5.62 -23.72 19.24
CA THR A 55 5.08 -24.10 17.93
C THR A 55 4.52 -22.94 17.11
N LEU A 56 4.50 -21.71 17.64
CA LEU A 56 4.04 -20.51 16.95
C LEU A 56 4.93 -20.19 15.74
N LYS A 57 4.31 -20.08 14.54
CA LYS A 57 4.98 -19.77 13.26
C LYS A 57 4.24 -18.63 12.54
N ASN A 58 3.63 -18.91 11.41
CA ASN A 58 2.96 -17.93 10.55
C ASN A 58 1.78 -17.22 11.21
N LEU A 59 1.15 -17.84 12.22
CA LEU A 59 0.05 -17.21 12.96
C LEU A 59 0.48 -15.90 13.62
N LYS A 60 1.75 -15.73 13.95
CA LYS A 60 2.32 -14.46 14.42
C LYS A 60 2.07 -13.33 13.41
N ASN A 61 2.33 -13.57 12.13
CA ASN A 61 2.14 -12.59 11.07
C ASN A 61 0.65 -12.21 10.91
N VAL A 62 -0.26 -13.17 11.08
CA VAL A 62 -1.71 -12.93 11.05
C VAL A 62 -2.12 -12.01 12.21
N LEU A 63 -1.58 -12.24 13.41
CA LEU A 63 -1.84 -11.40 14.57
C LEU A 63 -1.29 -9.99 14.43
N GLU A 64 -0.09 -9.85 13.91
CA GLU A 64 0.51 -8.55 13.63
C GLU A 64 -0.33 -7.78 12.61
N LEU A 65 -0.75 -8.43 11.53
CA LEU A 65 -1.64 -7.83 10.53
C LEU A 65 -2.98 -7.40 11.15
N HIS A 66 -3.57 -8.24 12.00
CA HIS A 66 -4.83 -7.92 12.69
C HIS A 66 -4.68 -6.73 13.63
N ARG A 67 -3.58 -6.67 14.39
CA ARG A 67 -3.27 -5.55 15.29
C ARG A 67 -3.10 -4.24 14.50
N GLU A 68 -2.33 -4.27 13.42
CA GLU A 68 -2.14 -3.09 12.58
C GLU A 68 -3.45 -2.68 11.88
N PHE A 69 -4.25 -3.63 11.43
CA PHE A 69 -5.58 -3.35 10.88
C PHE A 69 -6.49 -2.66 11.91
N SER A 70 -6.50 -3.11 13.16
CA SER A 70 -7.28 -2.50 14.24
C SER A 70 -6.87 -1.05 14.52
N LYS A 71 -5.57 -0.72 14.39
CA LYS A 71 -5.09 0.67 14.49
C LYS A 71 -5.67 1.53 13.36
N VAL A 72 -5.60 1.05 12.11
CA VAL A 72 -6.16 1.77 10.96
C VAL A 72 -7.68 1.90 11.08
N GLU A 73 -8.37 0.85 11.50
CA GLU A 73 -9.82 0.89 11.74
C GLU A 73 -10.19 1.97 12.77
N ARG A 74 -9.43 2.11 13.84
CA ARG A 74 -9.61 3.18 14.83
C ARG A 74 -9.40 4.55 14.20
N ILE A 75 -8.34 4.76 13.42
CA ILE A 75 -8.09 6.01 12.68
C ILE A 75 -9.31 6.38 11.82
N PHE A 76 -9.88 5.42 11.08
CA PHE A 76 -11.07 5.66 10.27
C PHE A 76 -12.28 6.06 11.13
N LYS A 77 -12.54 5.35 12.21
CA LYS A 77 -13.67 5.64 13.14
C LYS A 77 -13.56 7.01 13.79
N GLU A 78 -12.38 7.36 14.28
CA GLU A 78 -12.15 8.66 14.94
C GLU A 78 -12.20 9.82 13.93
N ALA A 79 -11.62 9.63 12.72
CA ALA A 79 -11.58 10.67 11.70
C ALA A 79 -12.92 10.88 10.98
N LEU A 80 -13.66 9.80 10.70
CA LEU A 80 -14.84 9.82 9.82
C LEU A 80 -16.15 9.44 10.53
N GLY A 81 -16.10 8.89 11.74
CA GLY A 81 -17.26 8.37 12.46
C GLY A 81 -17.66 6.92 12.08
N TYR A 82 -16.97 6.28 11.16
CA TYR A 82 -17.26 4.91 10.73
C TYR A 82 -15.98 4.14 10.34
N PRO A 83 -15.98 2.80 10.43
CA PRO A 83 -14.84 1.99 10.03
C PRO A 83 -14.63 1.99 8.51
N PRO A 84 -13.52 1.47 8.01
CA PRO A 84 -13.32 1.29 6.57
C PRO A 84 -14.48 0.51 5.94
N LEU A 85 -15.05 1.04 4.85
CA LEU A 85 -16.06 0.35 4.05
C LEU A 85 -15.48 -0.93 3.43
N GLY A 86 -16.33 -1.85 2.95
CA GLY A 86 -15.87 -3.14 2.41
C GLY A 86 -14.69 -3.06 1.44
N PRO A 87 -14.75 -2.25 0.36
CA PRO A 87 -13.61 -2.06 -0.54
C PRO A 87 -12.39 -1.43 0.15
N GLN A 88 -12.59 -0.42 1.00
CA GLN A 88 -11.51 0.24 1.74
C GLN A 88 -10.82 -0.73 2.70
N ARG A 89 -11.57 -1.64 3.34
CA ARG A 89 -11.01 -2.70 4.18
C ARG A 89 -10.01 -3.57 3.40
N SER A 90 -10.37 -3.95 2.18
CA SER A 90 -9.48 -4.71 1.30
C SER A 90 -8.21 -3.91 0.95
N TRP A 91 -8.35 -2.61 0.64
CA TRP A 91 -7.19 -1.75 0.34
C TRP A 91 -6.27 -1.59 1.55
N VAL A 92 -6.82 -1.40 2.75
CA VAL A 92 -6.04 -1.34 4.01
C VAL A 92 -5.23 -2.62 4.20
N LEU A 93 -5.86 -3.79 4.07
CA LEU A 93 -5.18 -5.07 4.25
C LEU A 93 -4.03 -5.26 3.24
N ARG A 94 -4.20 -4.83 1.99
CA ARG A 94 -3.14 -4.87 0.98
C ARG A 94 -1.98 -3.96 1.34
N VAL A 95 -2.26 -2.72 1.76
CA VAL A 95 -1.21 -1.79 2.21
C VAL A 95 -0.44 -2.36 3.39
N LEU A 96 -1.13 -2.92 4.40
CA LEU A 96 -0.51 -3.51 5.58
C LEU A 96 0.34 -4.75 5.27
N ARG A 97 0.04 -5.47 4.18
CA ARG A 97 0.86 -6.57 3.65
C ARG A 97 2.05 -6.10 2.81
N GLY A 98 2.23 -4.80 2.63
CA GLY A 98 3.28 -4.26 1.79
C GLY A 98 3.00 -4.38 0.28
N GLU A 99 1.74 -4.63 -0.11
CA GLU A 99 1.37 -4.78 -1.52
C GLU A 99 1.18 -3.41 -2.18
N SER A 100 1.80 -3.22 -3.34
CA SER A 100 1.53 -2.09 -4.24
C SER A 100 0.41 -2.45 -5.22
N PHE A 101 -0.55 -1.54 -5.46
CA PHE A 101 -1.72 -1.82 -6.29
C PHE A 101 -2.40 -0.58 -6.84
N ALA A 102 -3.33 -0.80 -7.78
CA ALA A 102 -4.24 0.23 -8.30
C ALA A 102 -5.64 0.07 -7.69
N ILE A 103 -6.23 1.18 -7.26
CA ILE A 103 -7.63 1.32 -6.87
C ILE A 103 -8.39 1.82 -8.09
N ILE A 104 -9.25 0.98 -8.65
CA ILE A 104 -10.18 1.37 -9.70
C ILE A 104 -11.58 1.37 -9.08
N ALA A 105 -12.11 2.55 -8.83
CA ALA A 105 -13.37 2.68 -8.12
C ALA A 105 -14.07 3.98 -8.51
N PRO A 106 -15.42 4.00 -8.61
CA PRO A 106 -16.16 5.19 -8.98
C PRO A 106 -15.90 6.37 -8.04
N PRO A 107 -16.18 7.62 -8.46
CA PRO A 107 -16.14 8.78 -7.58
C PRO A 107 -17.03 8.57 -6.34
N GLY A 108 -16.66 9.18 -5.23
CA GLY A 108 -17.42 9.08 -3.98
C GLY A 108 -17.06 7.90 -3.08
N LEU A 109 -16.34 6.87 -3.54
CA LEU A 109 -15.89 5.75 -2.68
C LEU A 109 -14.72 6.11 -1.73
N GLY A 110 -14.35 7.38 -1.65
CA GLY A 110 -13.38 7.84 -0.68
C GLY A 110 -11.92 7.48 -0.97
N LYS A 111 -11.53 7.30 -2.25
CA LYS A 111 -10.14 7.00 -2.65
C LYS A 111 -9.12 7.98 -2.09
N THR A 112 -9.35 9.28 -2.31
CA THR A 112 -8.48 10.36 -1.80
C THR A 112 -8.43 10.35 -0.28
N THR A 113 -9.59 10.21 0.38
CA THR A 113 -9.68 10.11 1.85
C THR A 113 -8.90 8.92 2.38
N PHE A 114 -8.99 7.76 1.71
CA PHE A 114 -8.19 6.59 2.02
C PHE A 114 -6.68 6.89 1.95
N GLY A 115 -6.22 7.52 0.87
CA GLY A 115 -4.81 7.91 0.72
C GLY A 115 -4.34 8.82 1.85
N LEU A 116 -5.13 9.83 2.23
CA LEU A 116 -4.82 10.76 3.31
C LEU A 116 -4.79 10.06 4.69
N LEU A 117 -5.77 9.19 5.00
CA LEU A 117 -5.80 8.43 6.25
C LEU A 117 -4.65 7.43 6.36
N MET A 118 -4.30 6.77 5.25
CA MET A 118 -3.11 5.91 5.22
C MET A 118 -1.82 6.74 5.41
N SER A 119 -1.73 7.95 4.88
CA SER A 119 -0.60 8.84 5.13
C SER A 119 -0.48 9.19 6.62
N LEU A 120 -1.59 9.46 7.32
CA LEU A 120 -1.59 9.68 8.77
C LEU A 120 -1.20 8.42 9.56
N TYR A 121 -1.69 7.24 9.15
CA TYR A 121 -1.27 5.99 9.75
C TYR A 121 0.24 5.74 9.61
N PHE A 122 0.83 5.97 8.43
CA PHE A 122 2.27 5.84 8.23
C PHE A 122 3.04 6.86 9.07
N SER A 123 2.61 8.11 9.08
CA SER A 123 3.22 9.18 9.87
C SER A 123 3.19 8.86 11.38
N SER A 124 2.08 8.35 11.91
CA SER A 124 1.98 7.94 13.33
C SER A 124 2.95 6.78 13.69
N ASN A 125 3.43 6.05 12.69
CA ASN A 125 4.46 5.02 12.82
C ASN A 125 5.87 5.53 12.41
N LYS A 126 6.10 6.85 12.36
CA LYS A 126 7.36 7.51 12.00
C LYS A 126 7.87 7.13 10.60
N LYS A 127 6.95 6.91 9.68
CA LYS A 127 7.20 6.58 8.28
C LYS A 127 6.76 7.73 7.38
N ARG A 128 7.58 8.10 6.41
CA ARG A 128 7.31 9.21 5.50
C ARG A 128 6.41 8.79 4.35
N THR A 129 5.62 9.75 3.88
CA THR A 129 4.67 9.54 2.80
C THR A 129 4.72 10.64 1.75
N ILE A 130 4.44 10.28 0.51
CA ILE A 130 4.32 11.21 -0.62
C ILE A 130 2.94 11.04 -1.25
N GLY A 131 2.20 12.15 -1.40
CA GLY A 131 0.93 12.21 -2.12
C GLY A 131 1.08 13.02 -3.41
N ILE A 132 0.73 12.44 -4.55
CA ILE A 132 0.73 13.10 -5.85
C ILE A 132 -0.70 13.29 -6.33
N PHE A 133 -1.06 14.54 -6.64
CA PHE A 133 -2.41 14.93 -7.02
C PHE A 133 -2.42 15.60 -8.41
N PRO A 134 -3.57 15.59 -9.12
CA PRO A 134 -3.64 16.06 -10.51
C PRO A 134 -3.43 17.57 -10.65
N THR A 135 -3.88 18.37 -9.69
CA THR A 135 -3.84 19.84 -9.78
C THR A 135 -3.44 20.49 -8.45
N ARG A 136 -2.96 21.73 -8.54
CA ARG A 136 -2.64 22.56 -7.36
C ARG A 136 -3.84 22.76 -6.42
N THR A 137 -5.04 22.87 -6.99
CA THR A 137 -6.28 23.04 -6.21
C THR A 137 -6.56 21.79 -5.37
N ILE A 138 -6.41 20.61 -5.95
CA ILE A 138 -6.57 19.35 -5.22
C ILE A 138 -5.48 19.17 -4.15
N VAL A 139 -4.23 19.59 -4.43
CA VAL A 139 -3.17 19.61 -3.40
C VAL A 139 -3.60 20.48 -2.22
N ALA A 140 -4.03 21.72 -2.45
CA ALA A 140 -4.45 22.63 -1.38
C ALA A 140 -5.65 22.08 -0.57
N GLN A 141 -6.65 21.53 -1.25
CA GLN A 141 -7.80 20.87 -0.61
C GLN A 141 -7.38 19.66 0.21
N SER A 142 -6.45 18.85 -0.31
CA SER A 142 -5.92 17.67 0.39
C SER A 142 -5.11 18.06 1.61
N VAL A 143 -4.34 19.15 1.56
CA VAL A 143 -3.61 19.69 2.72
C VAL A 143 -4.58 20.12 3.81
N SER A 144 -5.58 20.97 3.47
CA SER A 144 -6.61 21.41 4.44
C SER A 144 -7.31 20.22 5.07
N ARG A 145 -7.76 19.26 4.25
CA ARG A 145 -8.43 18.06 4.75
C ARG A 145 -7.51 17.19 5.64
N LEU A 146 -6.25 17.07 5.28
CA LEU A 146 -5.26 16.33 6.06
C LEU A 146 -5.02 16.98 7.44
N GLN A 147 -4.96 18.32 7.49
CA GLN A 147 -4.87 19.08 8.73
C GLN A 147 -6.11 18.88 9.62
N ASP A 148 -7.32 18.95 9.05
CA ASP A 148 -8.57 18.70 9.78
C ASP A 148 -8.60 17.27 10.35
N LEU A 149 -8.19 16.27 9.56
CA LEU A 149 -8.13 14.87 9.99
C LEU A 149 -7.07 14.68 11.09
N SER A 150 -5.90 15.32 10.95
CA SER A 150 -4.83 15.27 11.97
C SER A 150 -5.30 15.81 13.30
N THR A 151 -6.01 16.95 13.28
CA THR A 151 -6.57 17.57 14.48
C THR A 151 -7.57 16.65 15.18
N LYS A 152 -8.49 16.03 14.42
CA LYS A 152 -9.46 15.06 14.98
C LYS A 152 -8.80 13.84 15.60
N LEU A 153 -7.67 13.43 15.07
CA LEU A 153 -6.89 12.26 15.53
C LEU A 153 -5.86 12.61 16.58
N GLU A 154 -5.80 13.88 17.01
CA GLU A 154 -4.77 14.39 17.93
C GLU A 154 -3.34 14.07 17.48
N LEU A 155 -3.12 14.07 16.15
CA LEU A 155 -1.82 13.85 15.52
C LEU A 155 -1.22 15.20 15.08
N ALA A 156 0.10 15.34 15.18
CA ALA A 156 0.83 16.52 14.75
C ALA A 156 1.93 16.19 13.73
N PRO A 157 1.58 15.61 12.53
CA PRO A 157 2.57 15.31 11.51
C PRO A 157 3.12 16.60 10.92
N ARG A 158 4.42 16.61 10.60
CA ARG A 158 5.00 17.67 9.78
C ARG A 158 4.58 17.51 8.34
N ILE A 159 3.57 18.28 7.93
CA ILE A 159 3.02 18.29 6.56
C ILE A 159 3.71 19.38 5.78
N ILE A 160 4.38 19.00 4.68
CA ILE A 160 4.88 19.94 3.68
C ILE A 160 4.16 19.71 2.35
N TYR A 161 4.04 20.74 1.55
CA TYR A 161 3.40 20.64 0.24
C TYR A 161 4.01 21.59 -0.77
N TYR A 162 3.92 21.24 -2.04
CA TYR A 162 4.43 22.08 -3.12
C TYR A 162 3.42 22.20 -4.26
N HIS A 163 3.17 23.44 -4.66
CA HIS A 163 2.50 23.77 -5.91
C HIS A 163 3.04 25.09 -6.48
N ALA A 164 2.77 25.36 -7.76
CA ALA A 164 3.32 26.51 -8.48
C ALA A 164 2.96 27.89 -7.86
N GLY A 165 1.88 27.95 -7.08
CA GLY A 165 1.40 29.20 -6.45
C GLY A 165 2.11 29.60 -5.15
N LEU A 166 3.06 28.81 -4.64
CA LEU A 166 3.86 29.15 -3.47
C LEU A 166 4.82 30.29 -3.79
N THR A 167 5.14 31.10 -2.77
CA THR A 167 6.21 32.11 -2.80
C THR A 167 7.59 31.46 -2.97
N GLN A 168 8.58 32.24 -3.35
CA GLN A 168 9.95 31.72 -3.50
C GLN A 168 10.56 31.26 -2.15
N GLY A 169 10.17 31.92 -1.03
CA GLY A 169 10.58 31.50 0.32
C GLY A 169 10.02 30.13 0.66
N GLU A 170 8.71 29.95 0.56
CA GLU A 170 8.04 28.67 0.81
C GLU A 170 8.58 27.54 -0.06
N LYS A 171 8.87 27.80 -1.35
CA LYS A 171 9.49 26.81 -2.25
C LYS A 171 10.86 26.35 -1.76
N LYS A 172 11.69 27.28 -1.28
CA LYS A 172 13.02 26.95 -0.73
C LYS A 172 12.91 26.13 0.55
N GLU A 173 11.98 26.47 1.45
CA GLU A 173 11.72 25.71 2.67
C GLU A 173 11.31 24.27 2.37
N VAL A 174 10.39 24.07 1.42
CA VAL A 174 9.97 22.74 1.01
C VAL A 174 11.12 21.92 0.42
N LEU A 175 11.94 22.51 -0.46
CA LEU A 175 13.09 21.82 -1.03
C LEU A 175 14.13 21.46 0.03
N SER A 176 14.42 22.36 0.97
CA SER A 176 15.31 22.09 2.11
C SER A 176 14.79 20.95 2.99
N ALA A 177 13.48 20.92 3.29
CA ALA A 177 12.85 19.86 4.05
C ALA A 177 12.91 18.50 3.33
N LEU A 178 12.75 18.48 2.00
CA LEU A 178 12.92 17.27 1.18
C LEU A 178 14.36 16.76 1.20
N GLU A 179 15.34 17.65 1.04
CA GLU A 179 16.77 17.29 1.05
C GLU A 179 17.24 16.75 2.40
N SER A 180 16.73 17.31 3.50
CA SER A 180 17.06 16.87 4.86
C SER A 180 16.18 15.72 5.36
N ASN A 181 15.18 15.26 4.59
CA ASN A 181 14.15 14.30 5.01
C ASN A 181 13.39 14.75 6.28
N ASP A 182 13.24 16.06 6.49
CA ASP A 182 12.59 16.62 7.65
C ASP A 182 11.12 16.93 7.36
N PHE A 183 10.33 15.86 7.22
CA PHE A 183 8.87 15.88 7.05
C PHE A 183 8.29 14.48 7.32
N ASP A 184 6.99 14.43 7.56
CA ASP A 184 6.24 13.18 7.68
C ASP A 184 5.39 12.94 6.42
N ILE A 185 4.73 13.99 5.92
CA ILE A 185 3.82 13.89 4.77
C ILE A 185 4.14 15.00 3.78
N PHE A 186 4.44 14.62 2.54
CA PHE A 186 4.65 15.54 1.43
C PHE A 186 3.54 15.40 0.39
N LEU A 187 2.85 16.52 0.07
CA LEU A 187 1.82 16.56 -0.96
C LEU A 187 2.22 17.45 -2.13
N THR A 188 2.05 16.97 -3.35
CA THR A 188 2.46 17.71 -4.54
C THR A 188 1.70 17.30 -5.82
N THR A 189 2.09 17.88 -6.95
CA THR A 189 1.55 17.54 -8.27
C THR A 189 2.54 16.71 -9.08
N SER A 190 2.05 15.98 -10.09
CA SER A 190 2.91 15.25 -11.05
C SER A 190 3.90 16.15 -11.77
N ARG A 191 3.57 17.43 -11.95
CA ARG A 191 4.50 18.41 -12.57
C ARG A 191 5.73 18.63 -11.70
N PHE A 192 5.55 18.80 -10.38
CA PHE A 192 6.69 18.93 -9.46
C PHE A 192 7.60 17.69 -9.49
N VAL A 193 7.00 16.50 -9.56
CA VAL A 193 7.76 15.23 -9.64
C VAL A 193 8.66 15.21 -10.88
N ILE A 194 8.16 15.69 -12.03
CA ILE A 194 8.96 15.78 -13.26
C ILE A 194 10.13 16.74 -13.08
N ASP A 195 9.86 17.92 -12.51
CA ASP A 195 10.83 19.01 -12.45
C ASP A 195 11.88 18.81 -11.34
N ASN A 196 11.61 17.96 -10.33
CA ASN A 196 12.47 17.75 -9.14
C ASN A 196 12.74 16.27 -8.87
N LEU A 197 12.76 15.44 -9.91
CA LEU A 197 12.89 13.99 -9.77
C LEU A 197 14.18 13.58 -9.03
N ASP A 198 15.30 14.21 -9.30
CA ASP A 198 16.58 13.87 -8.70
C ASP A 198 16.63 14.16 -7.19
N THR A 199 15.98 15.23 -6.74
CA THR A 199 15.76 15.48 -5.31
C THR A 199 14.87 14.41 -4.70
N LEU A 200 13.74 14.11 -5.34
CA LEU A 200 12.77 13.13 -4.83
C LEU A 200 13.30 11.69 -4.77
N LYS A 201 14.21 11.31 -5.66
CA LYS A 201 14.88 9.99 -5.62
C LYS A 201 15.74 9.78 -4.37
N ARG A 202 16.20 10.86 -3.74
CA ARG A 202 17.01 10.83 -2.51
C ARG A 202 16.16 10.82 -1.25
N VAL A 203 14.86 11.09 -1.41
CA VAL A 203 13.92 11.11 -0.28
C VAL A 203 13.63 9.68 0.16
N ASP A 204 13.79 9.41 1.45
CA ASP A 204 13.38 8.17 2.08
C ASP A 204 11.88 8.24 2.41
N TYR A 205 11.07 7.39 1.78
CA TYR A 205 9.63 7.31 2.03
C TYR A 205 9.15 5.85 1.98
N ASN A 206 8.04 5.57 2.65
CA ASN A 206 7.47 4.22 2.76
C ASN A 206 6.13 4.07 2.04
N PHE A 207 5.40 5.17 1.83
CA PHE A 207 4.10 5.15 1.17
C PHE A 207 4.00 6.24 0.10
N LEU A 208 3.64 5.84 -1.12
CA LEU A 208 3.37 6.72 -2.25
C LEU A 208 1.92 6.55 -2.68
N PHE A 209 1.15 7.62 -2.60
CA PHE A 209 -0.22 7.66 -3.09
C PHE A 209 -0.31 8.58 -4.31
N VAL A 210 -0.82 8.07 -5.43
CA VAL A 210 -1.04 8.85 -6.67
C VAL A 210 -2.53 8.90 -6.95
N ASP A 211 -3.12 10.07 -6.73
CA ASP A 211 -4.55 10.28 -6.97
C ASP A 211 -4.82 10.66 -8.42
N ASP A 212 -5.94 10.18 -8.98
CA ASP A 212 -6.34 10.37 -10.37
C ASP A 212 -5.19 10.08 -11.36
N VAL A 213 -4.70 8.85 -11.29
CA VAL A 213 -3.56 8.40 -12.09
C VAL A 213 -3.77 8.59 -13.60
N ASP A 214 -5.03 8.60 -14.08
CA ASP A 214 -5.34 8.83 -15.49
C ASP A 214 -4.87 10.22 -15.95
N THR A 215 -5.02 11.22 -15.09
CA THR A 215 -4.48 12.56 -15.36
C THR A 215 -2.96 12.58 -15.24
N ALA A 216 -2.39 11.91 -14.25
CA ALA A 216 -0.95 11.81 -14.05
C ALA A 216 -0.25 11.08 -15.21
N LEU A 217 -0.90 10.11 -15.85
CA LEU A 217 -0.34 9.29 -16.93
C LEU A 217 -0.56 9.82 -18.34
N LYS A 218 -1.29 10.94 -18.52
CA LYS A 218 -1.48 11.57 -19.84
C LYS A 218 -0.16 11.92 -20.53
N SER A 219 0.88 12.25 -19.76
CA SER A 219 2.22 12.54 -20.25
C SER A 219 3.15 11.34 -20.04
N SER A 220 3.86 10.93 -21.08
CA SER A 220 4.89 9.90 -21.00
C SER A 220 6.02 10.27 -20.01
N LYS A 221 6.34 11.54 -19.88
CA LYS A 221 7.30 12.07 -18.92
C LYS A 221 6.82 11.85 -17.48
N SER A 222 5.54 12.14 -17.21
CA SER A 222 4.96 11.96 -15.88
C SER A 222 4.96 10.49 -15.48
N ALA A 223 4.51 9.60 -16.37
CA ALA A 223 4.53 8.17 -16.13
C ALA A 223 5.94 7.65 -15.83
N LYS A 224 6.93 8.08 -16.62
CA LYS A 224 8.35 7.73 -16.42
C LYS A 224 8.86 8.24 -15.07
N SER A 225 8.60 9.50 -14.72
CA SER A 225 9.05 10.09 -13.45
C SER A 225 8.42 9.41 -12.24
N ILE A 226 7.14 9.04 -12.29
CA ILE A 226 6.47 8.31 -11.22
C ILE A 226 7.06 6.90 -11.06
N LEU A 227 7.33 6.19 -12.16
CA LEU A 227 8.02 4.88 -12.11
C LEU A 227 9.42 4.99 -11.50
N GLN A 228 10.18 6.01 -11.89
CA GLN A 228 11.50 6.24 -11.35
C GLN A 228 11.46 6.62 -9.86
N LEU A 229 10.49 7.41 -9.44
CA LEU A 229 10.24 7.70 -8.03
C LEU A 229 9.87 6.42 -7.27
N SER A 230 9.11 5.51 -7.87
CA SER A 230 8.76 4.21 -7.28
C SER A 230 9.96 3.26 -7.14
N GLY A 231 11.11 3.55 -7.75
CA GLY A 231 12.34 2.74 -7.62
C GLY A 231 12.81 2.04 -8.89
N PHE A 232 12.12 2.23 -10.03
CA PHE A 232 12.55 1.66 -11.32
C PHE A 232 13.54 2.57 -12.04
N SER A 233 14.63 2.00 -12.55
CA SER A 233 15.59 2.73 -13.36
C SER A 233 15.03 3.01 -14.77
N GLU A 234 15.69 3.89 -15.52
CA GLU A 234 15.37 4.12 -16.92
C GLU A 234 15.55 2.85 -17.76
N ASP A 235 16.59 2.10 -17.48
CA ASP A 235 16.87 0.81 -18.10
C ASP A 235 15.76 -0.23 -17.83
N ASP A 236 15.25 -0.33 -16.60
CA ASP A 236 14.11 -1.19 -16.28
C ASP A 236 12.87 -0.82 -17.11
N ILE A 237 12.62 0.47 -17.32
CA ILE A 237 11.48 0.98 -18.09
C ILE A 237 11.63 0.63 -19.58
N GLU A 238 12.81 0.84 -20.17
CA GLU A 238 13.06 0.52 -21.57
C GLU A 238 13.04 -1.00 -21.81
N LYS A 239 13.72 -1.78 -21.00
CA LYS A 239 13.67 -3.25 -21.06
C LYS A 239 12.25 -3.79 -20.97
N THR A 240 11.43 -3.22 -20.08
CA THR A 240 10.03 -3.61 -19.97
C THR A 240 9.24 -3.27 -21.23
N ARG A 241 9.51 -2.13 -21.85
CA ARG A 241 8.87 -1.74 -23.13
C ARG A 241 9.21 -2.73 -24.26
N GLU A 242 10.45 -3.15 -24.33
CA GLU A 242 10.90 -4.16 -25.31
C GLU A 242 10.26 -5.53 -25.05
N LEU A 243 10.29 -5.98 -23.79
CA LEU A 243 9.67 -7.24 -23.40
C LEU A 243 8.16 -7.26 -23.68
N LEU A 244 7.44 -6.17 -23.46
CA LEU A 244 6.02 -6.07 -23.80
C LEU A 244 5.74 -6.15 -25.30
N ARG A 245 6.65 -5.69 -26.15
CA ARG A 245 6.55 -5.88 -27.60
C ARG A 245 6.74 -7.35 -27.99
N GLN A 246 7.66 -8.05 -27.30
CA GLN A 246 7.94 -9.46 -27.49
C GLN A 246 6.83 -10.36 -26.92
N ALA A 247 6.19 -9.95 -25.81
CA ALA A 247 5.16 -10.72 -25.10
C ALA A 247 3.95 -11.13 -25.96
N ARG A 248 3.73 -10.46 -27.09
CA ARG A 248 2.71 -10.86 -28.08
C ARG A 248 3.02 -12.20 -28.75
N LYS A 249 4.28 -12.67 -28.68
CA LYS A 249 4.79 -13.89 -29.34
C LYS A 249 5.44 -14.87 -28.37
N ASP A 250 5.79 -14.44 -27.16
CA ASP A 250 6.55 -15.22 -26.20
C ASP A 250 6.11 -14.91 -24.75
N GLU A 251 5.48 -15.88 -24.10
CA GLU A 251 5.02 -15.77 -22.70
C GLU A 251 6.18 -15.62 -21.70
N THR A 252 7.39 -16.03 -22.06
CA THR A 252 8.57 -15.90 -21.16
C THR A 252 8.89 -14.45 -20.86
N ALA A 253 8.47 -13.51 -21.71
CA ALA A 253 8.64 -12.08 -21.51
C ALA A 253 7.98 -11.58 -20.20
N PHE A 254 6.81 -12.12 -19.84
CA PHE A 254 6.16 -11.76 -18.58
C PHE A 254 6.93 -12.23 -17.34
N ARG A 255 7.60 -13.39 -17.42
CA ARG A 255 8.49 -13.88 -16.36
C ARG A 255 9.67 -12.93 -16.16
N LYS A 256 10.32 -12.53 -17.24
CA LYS A 256 11.44 -11.54 -17.19
C LYS A 256 11.01 -10.21 -16.60
N ILE A 257 9.80 -9.72 -16.92
CA ILE A 257 9.25 -8.50 -16.30
C ILE A 257 9.01 -8.71 -14.79
N ALA A 258 8.53 -9.88 -14.38
CA ALA A 258 8.37 -10.19 -12.97
C ALA A 258 9.71 -10.20 -12.20
N GLU A 259 10.77 -10.71 -12.83
CA GLU A 259 12.14 -10.66 -12.30
C GLU A 259 12.66 -9.23 -12.17
N LEU A 260 12.42 -8.34 -13.14
CA LEU A 260 12.78 -6.91 -13.07
C LEU A 260 12.10 -6.20 -11.90
N ARG A 261 10.92 -6.64 -11.47
CA ARG A 261 10.18 -6.07 -10.34
C ARG A 261 10.70 -6.51 -8.98
N GLN A 262 11.39 -7.65 -8.94
CA GLN A 262 11.81 -8.26 -7.68
C GLN A 262 12.73 -7.31 -6.89
N GLY A 263 12.39 -7.06 -5.62
CA GLY A 263 13.14 -6.17 -4.72
C GLY A 263 12.98 -4.66 -4.97
N LYS A 264 12.40 -4.24 -6.11
CA LYS A 264 12.35 -2.80 -6.47
C LYS A 264 11.44 -1.94 -5.57
N LEU A 265 10.40 -2.55 -5.02
CA LEU A 265 9.44 -1.89 -4.12
C LEU A 265 9.63 -2.32 -2.65
N GLU A 266 10.77 -2.93 -2.33
CA GLU A 266 11.03 -3.38 -0.96
C GLU A 266 11.01 -2.20 0.02
N GLY A 267 10.27 -2.33 1.12
CA GLY A 267 10.07 -1.28 2.12
C GLY A 267 9.14 -0.14 1.70
N LYS A 268 8.60 -0.17 0.47
CA LYS A 268 7.70 0.85 -0.08
C LYS A 268 6.37 0.26 -0.52
N VAL A 269 5.30 1.00 -0.28
CA VAL A 269 3.96 0.68 -0.80
C VAL A 269 3.51 1.80 -1.73
N VAL A 270 3.19 1.47 -2.96
CA VAL A 270 2.72 2.41 -3.98
C VAL A 270 1.28 2.11 -4.33
N VAL A 271 0.41 3.08 -4.13
CA VAL A 271 -1.02 2.98 -4.43
C VAL A 271 -1.41 4.03 -5.46
N PHE A 272 -1.96 3.58 -6.57
CA PHE A 272 -2.57 4.42 -7.58
C PHE A 272 -4.08 4.42 -7.43
N SER A 273 -4.73 5.57 -7.62
CA SER A 273 -6.19 5.63 -7.65
C SER A 273 -6.69 6.19 -8.98
N SER A 274 -7.76 5.60 -9.50
CA SER A 274 -8.47 6.03 -10.70
C SER A 274 -9.98 5.88 -10.55
N ALA A 275 -10.73 6.73 -11.24
CA ALA A 275 -12.18 6.62 -11.32
C ALA A 275 -12.63 5.67 -12.44
N THR A 276 -11.78 5.42 -13.43
CA THR A 276 -12.12 4.69 -14.65
C THR A 276 -11.05 3.65 -14.97
N ILE A 277 -11.47 2.59 -15.68
CA ILE A 277 -10.55 1.66 -16.32
C ILE A 277 -10.14 2.29 -17.66
N THR A 278 -9.25 3.27 -17.63
CA THR A 278 -8.67 3.75 -18.88
C THR A 278 -7.56 2.80 -19.33
N LYS A 279 -7.23 2.85 -20.63
CA LYS A 279 -6.09 2.12 -21.19
C LYS A 279 -4.83 2.56 -20.46
N GLY A 280 -4.54 1.93 -19.34
CA GLY A 280 -3.39 2.25 -18.51
C GLY A 280 -2.09 2.19 -19.30
N ASN A 281 -1.06 2.88 -18.84
CA ASN A 281 0.27 2.75 -19.43
C ASN A 281 0.75 1.29 -19.27
N PRO A 282 0.91 0.50 -20.37
CA PRO A 282 1.24 -0.93 -20.27
C PRO A 282 2.53 -1.19 -19.50
N VAL A 283 3.53 -0.31 -19.66
CA VAL A 283 4.83 -0.42 -18.96
C VAL A 283 4.63 -0.24 -17.45
N MET A 284 3.82 0.75 -17.05
CA MET A 284 3.51 0.97 -15.64
C MET A 284 2.72 -0.20 -15.06
N SER A 285 1.70 -0.69 -15.75
CA SER A 285 0.93 -1.86 -15.32
C SER A 285 1.81 -3.09 -15.14
N ALA A 286 2.74 -3.31 -16.08
CA ALA A 286 3.66 -4.43 -16.04
C ALA A 286 4.67 -4.32 -14.89
N LEU A 287 5.34 -3.17 -14.74
CA LEU A 287 6.33 -2.93 -13.68
C LEU A 287 5.70 -2.88 -12.29
N MET A 288 4.53 -2.29 -12.13
CA MET A 288 3.82 -2.27 -10.85
C MET A 288 3.10 -3.60 -10.54
N GLY A 289 2.98 -4.49 -11.53
CA GLY A 289 2.29 -5.77 -11.37
C GLY A 289 0.77 -5.62 -11.27
N PHE A 290 0.23 -4.51 -11.73
CA PHE A 290 -1.21 -4.32 -11.80
C PHE A 290 -1.76 -5.17 -12.95
N ARG A 291 -2.69 -6.06 -12.63
CA ARG A 291 -3.48 -6.73 -13.67
C ARG A 291 -4.54 -5.72 -14.12
N PRO A 292 -4.62 -5.40 -15.42
CA PRO A 292 -5.81 -4.76 -15.92
C PRO A 292 -6.98 -5.73 -15.63
N GLY A 293 -7.93 -5.26 -14.84
CA GLY A 293 -9.16 -6.00 -14.58
C GLY A 293 -10.05 -6.00 -15.80
#